data_b8fcc49e54f9799a825cb1caec68ef39
#
_entry.id   b8fcc49e54f9799a825cb1caec68ef39
#
_cell.length_a   1.000
_cell.length_b   1.000
_cell.length_c   1.000
_cell.angle_alpha   90.00
_cell.angle_beta   90.00
_cell.angle_gamma   90.00
#
_symmetry.space_group_name_H-M   'P 1'
#
loop_
_entity.id
_entity.type
_entity.pdbx_description
1 polymer ?
#
loop_
_entity_poly.entity_id
_entity_poly.type
_entity_poly.pdbx_seq_one_letter_code
_entity_poly.pdbx_strand_id
1 'polypeptide(L)'
;MKIRDLGELAGRNLREALLRNSLTTLGIAVGVASLVAMLSLGVGLQDLANQRLSHSGLFDAIFISPRTNFSAFGRPARTNEETPSSGAIEPPRALDEDARAAIEHLPNVIEVYPEIRFPTEVQFKGNPYSTVVAGVPMSARSGGAFDAVKGAFFSGPAADETILQIDFARELSAQPDTLLGQEIVLTYAERQPLPPEPAKSGAGGQGAADAGMSPGFSVVPREENLRIVGIVETQPAAGFGGATGRLLIPLQLAEKLRAAQSNDFREILGGTPGKANYQSLTVRVTGPSAVKDVEDAIKGMGYSTFSLLDATDNLRLVFAVFDLLLGIF
;
A
#
# COMPACT_ATOMS: atom_id res chain seq x y z
N MET A 1 -56.74 5.25 -53.39
CA MET A 1 -56.53 4.57 -52.10
C MET A 1 -56.51 5.62 -51.04
N LYS A 2 -57.48 5.58 -50.13
CA LYS A 2 -57.53 6.59 -49.02
C LYS A 2 -56.57 6.14 -47.92
N ILE A 3 -55.89 7.07 -47.28
CA ILE A 3 -54.91 6.80 -46.15
C ILE A 3 -55.55 5.91 -45.07
N ARG A 4 -56.86 6.00 -44.88
CA ARG A 4 -57.62 5.14 -43.97
C ARG A 4 -57.58 3.66 -44.31
N ASP A 5 -57.70 3.33 -45.61
CA ASP A 5 -57.70 1.94 -46.09
C ASP A 5 -56.32 1.29 -45.90
N LEU A 6 -55.26 2.08 -46.10
CA LEU A 6 -53.89 1.64 -45.81
C LEU A 6 -53.64 1.38 -44.29
N GLY A 7 -54.21 2.23 -43.43
CA GLY A 7 -54.12 2.04 -41.98
C GLY A 7 -54.87 0.81 -41.47
N GLU A 8 -56.03 0.53 -42.06
CA GLU A 8 -56.84 -0.65 -41.71
C GLU A 8 -56.19 -1.95 -42.17
N LEU A 9 -55.63 -1.96 -43.42
CA LEU A 9 -54.83 -3.08 -43.90
C LEU A 9 -53.58 -3.36 -43.11
N ALA A 10 -52.87 -2.30 -42.70
CA ALA A 10 -51.68 -2.40 -41.87
C ALA A 10 -52.03 -2.94 -40.46
N GLY A 11 -53.13 -2.47 -39.88
CA GLY A 11 -53.63 -2.95 -38.59
C GLY A 11 -54.05 -4.42 -38.60
N ARG A 12 -54.64 -4.86 -39.69
CA ARG A 12 -55.04 -6.26 -39.87
C ARG A 12 -53.84 -7.17 -40.04
N ASN A 13 -52.87 -6.81 -40.88
CA ASN A 13 -51.61 -7.54 -41.05
C ASN A 13 -50.80 -7.60 -39.77
N LEU A 14 -50.81 -6.51 -38.99
CA LEU A 14 -50.12 -6.49 -37.67
C LEU A 14 -50.76 -7.47 -36.68
N ARG A 15 -52.11 -7.60 -36.67
CA ARG A 15 -52.83 -8.56 -35.83
C ARG A 15 -52.59 -10.01 -36.21
N GLU A 16 -52.52 -10.33 -37.49
CA GLU A 16 -52.26 -11.68 -37.98
C GLU A 16 -50.82 -12.15 -37.73
N ALA A 17 -49.87 -11.22 -37.63
CA ALA A 17 -48.47 -11.50 -37.31
C ALA A 17 -48.08 -11.17 -35.86
N LEU A 18 -49.04 -10.96 -34.97
CA LEU A 18 -48.83 -10.50 -33.59
C LEU A 18 -47.80 -11.34 -32.84
N LEU A 19 -47.91 -12.67 -32.94
CA LEU A 19 -47.03 -13.59 -32.20
C LEU A 19 -45.58 -13.50 -32.69
N ARG A 20 -45.37 -13.38 -34.00
CA ARG A 20 -44.05 -13.26 -34.62
C ARG A 20 -43.43 -11.89 -34.34
N ASN A 21 -44.23 -10.82 -34.47
CA ASN A 21 -43.76 -9.46 -34.24
C ASN A 21 -43.47 -9.20 -32.74
N SER A 22 -44.30 -9.72 -31.84
CA SER A 22 -44.04 -9.60 -30.41
C SER A 22 -42.80 -10.37 -29.96
N LEU A 23 -42.57 -11.58 -30.54
CA LEU A 23 -41.38 -12.36 -30.19
C LEU A 23 -40.08 -11.69 -30.67
N THR A 24 -40.07 -11.13 -31.89
CA THR A 24 -38.91 -10.39 -32.41
C THR A 24 -38.68 -9.10 -31.64
N THR A 25 -39.73 -8.34 -31.35
CA THR A 25 -39.62 -7.11 -30.56
C THR A 25 -39.13 -7.40 -29.12
N LEU A 26 -39.63 -8.47 -28.49
CA LEU A 26 -39.18 -8.90 -27.18
C LEU A 26 -37.70 -9.32 -27.20
N GLY A 27 -37.29 -10.07 -28.25
CA GLY A 27 -35.90 -10.46 -28.42
C GLY A 27 -34.95 -9.27 -28.54
N ILE A 28 -35.32 -8.28 -29.35
CA ILE A 28 -34.54 -7.04 -29.49
C ILE A 28 -34.55 -6.24 -28.18
N ALA A 29 -35.70 -6.12 -27.53
CA ALA A 29 -35.84 -5.39 -26.28
C ALA A 29 -34.95 -6.01 -25.16
N VAL A 30 -34.97 -7.34 -25.03
CA VAL A 30 -34.12 -8.05 -24.06
C VAL A 30 -32.63 -7.88 -24.41
N GLY A 31 -32.26 -7.96 -25.70
CA GLY A 31 -30.89 -7.76 -26.15
C GLY A 31 -30.38 -6.36 -25.83
N VAL A 32 -31.16 -5.33 -26.15
CA VAL A 32 -30.79 -3.92 -25.84
C VAL A 32 -30.78 -3.68 -24.34
N ALA A 33 -31.75 -4.20 -23.61
CA ALA A 33 -31.77 -4.06 -22.12
C ALA A 33 -30.56 -4.71 -21.48
N SER A 34 -30.15 -5.89 -21.95
CA SER A 34 -28.95 -6.58 -21.47
C SER A 34 -27.69 -5.77 -21.74
N LEU A 35 -27.55 -5.21 -22.93
CA LEU A 35 -26.42 -4.37 -23.32
C LEU A 35 -26.34 -3.10 -22.45
N VAL A 36 -27.47 -2.41 -22.28
CA VAL A 36 -27.56 -1.21 -21.45
C VAL A 36 -27.25 -1.53 -19.99
N ALA A 37 -27.78 -2.64 -19.46
CA ALA A 37 -27.50 -3.06 -18.10
C ALA A 37 -26.01 -3.36 -17.87
N MET A 38 -25.35 -3.99 -18.83
CA MET A 38 -23.92 -4.33 -18.77
C MET A 38 -23.04 -3.07 -18.82
N LEU A 39 -23.36 -2.13 -19.71
CA LEU A 39 -22.68 -0.84 -19.77
C LEU A 39 -22.89 -0.01 -18.50
N SER A 40 -24.13 0.05 -18.01
CA SER A 40 -24.47 0.78 -16.79
C SER A 40 -23.76 0.22 -15.56
N LEU A 41 -23.67 -1.11 -15.46
CA LEU A 41 -22.92 -1.78 -14.39
C LEU A 41 -21.42 -1.46 -14.47
N GLY A 42 -20.86 -1.48 -15.68
CA GLY A 42 -19.46 -1.16 -15.91
C GLY A 42 -19.11 0.27 -15.49
N VAL A 43 -19.90 1.26 -15.90
CA VAL A 43 -19.72 2.66 -15.51
C VAL A 43 -19.93 2.85 -14.01
N GLY A 44 -20.99 2.26 -13.45
CA GLY A 44 -21.29 2.37 -12.01
C GLY A 44 -20.19 1.76 -11.13
N LEU A 45 -19.61 0.63 -11.53
CA LEU A 45 -18.50 0.00 -10.82
C LEU A 45 -17.22 0.86 -10.91
N GLN A 46 -16.97 1.44 -12.08
CA GLN A 46 -15.83 2.33 -12.29
C GLN A 46 -15.94 3.60 -11.45
N ASP A 47 -17.12 4.22 -11.39
CA ASP A 47 -17.36 5.40 -10.56
C ASP A 47 -17.22 5.08 -9.08
N LEU A 48 -17.76 3.95 -8.63
CA LEU A 48 -17.62 3.51 -7.24
C LEU A 48 -16.15 3.25 -6.87
N ALA A 49 -15.40 2.60 -7.76
CA ALA A 49 -13.98 2.36 -7.57
C ALA A 49 -13.20 3.68 -7.51
N ASN A 50 -13.41 4.59 -8.45
CA ASN A 50 -12.78 5.90 -8.48
C ASN A 50 -13.11 6.72 -7.21
N GLN A 51 -14.36 6.70 -6.77
CA GLN A 51 -14.79 7.43 -5.59
C GLN A 51 -14.15 6.89 -4.30
N ARG A 52 -14.08 5.58 -4.15
CA ARG A 52 -13.41 4.97 -2.99
C ARG A 52 -11.89 5.17 -3.00
N LEU A 53 -11.28 5.10 -4.16
CA LEU A 53 -9.84 5.24 -4.30
C LEU A 53 -9.38 6.70 -4.18
N SER A 54 -10.14 7.66 -4.70
CA SER A 54 -9.80 9.09 -4.61
C SER A 54 -9.81 9.61 -3.17
N HIS A 55 -10.66 9.04 -2.30
CA HIS A 55 -10.70 9.41 -0.88
C HIS A 55 -9.65 8.69 -0.03
N SER A 56 -8.96 7.69 -0.59
CA SER A 56 -7.94 6.93 0.15
C SER A 56 -6.57 7.61 0.25
N GLY A 57 -6.35 8.70 -0.48
CA GLY A 57 -5.03 9.38 -0.56
C GLY A 57 -3.96 8.53 -1.25
N LEU A 58 -4.37 7.48 -2.00
CA LEU A 58 -3.43 6.60 -2.70
C LEU A 58 -3.00 7.13 -4.07
N PHE A 59 -3.83 7.98 -4.68
CA PHE A 59 -3.51 8.56 -5.99
C PHE A 59 -2.51 9.71 -5.93
N ASP A 60 -2.28 10.27 -4.75
CA ASP A 60 -1.28 11.30 -4.47
C ASP A 60 -0.08 10.75 -3.69
N ALA A 61 0.02 9.42 -3.60
CA ALA A 61 1.12 8.73 -2.93
C ALA A 61 2.02 7.97 -3.92
N ILE A 62 3.32 8.14 -3.74
CA ILE A 62 4.38 7.42 -4.46
C ILE A 62 5.14 6.58 -3.45
N PHE A 63 5.24 5.28 -3.71
CA PHE A 63 6.02 4.35 -2.89
C PHE A 63 7.42 4.20 -3.50
N ILE A 64 8.44 4.41 -2.69
CA ILE A 64 9.84 4.34 -3.11
C ILE A 64 10.49 3.16 -2.42
N SER A 65 11.23 2.38 -3.18
CA SER A 65 12.08 1.31 -2.67
C SER A 65 13.50 1.43 -3.20
N PRO A 66 14.52 0.89 -2.49
CA PRO A 66 15.85 0.74 -3.04
C PRO A 66 15.77 -0.04 -4.35
N ARG A 67 16.64 0.25 -5.31
CA ARG A 67 16.69 -0.42 -6.63
C ARG A 67 17.09 -1.88 -6.48
N THR A 68 16.21 -2.70 -5.96
CA THR A 68 16.30 -4.15 -6.01
C THR A 68 15.09 -4.61 -6.81
N ASN A 69 15.29 -5.51 -7.78
CA ASN A 69 14.29 -6.05 -8.69
C ASN A 69 12.93 -6.27 -8.00
N PHE A 70 12.11 -5.23 -7.99
CA PHE A 70 10.78 -5.27 -7.40
C PHE A 70 9.83 -5.90 -8.43
N SER A 71 9.64 -7.19 -8.34
CA SER A 71 8.50 -7.86 -8.97
C SER A 71 7.25 -7.55 -8.12
N ALA A 72 6.59 -6.43 -8.40
CA ALA A 72 5.27 -6.14 -7.87
C ALA A 72 4.34 -7.31 -8.23
N PHE A 73 3.85 -8.08 -7.33
CA PHE A 73 3.01 -9.28 -7.50
C PHE A 73 3.70 -10.64 -7.49
N GLY A 74 4.76 -10.85 -6.70
CA GLY A 74 5.16 -12.22 -6.32
C GLY A 74 5.50 -13.17 -7.49
N ARG A 75 5.71 -12.66 -8.71
CA ARG A 75 6.23 -13.44 -9.81
C ARG A 75 7.75 -13.37 -9.76
N PRO A 76 8.45 -14.51 -9.66
CA PRO A 76 9.88 -14.52 -9.90
C PRO A 76 10.11 -13.98 -11.31
N ALA A 77 11.01 -13.01 -11.45
CA ALA A 77 11.43 -12.52 -12.76
C ALA A 77 11.82 -13.74 -13.59
N ARG A 78 11.06 -14.04 -14.65
CA ARG A 78 11.49 -15.00 -15.65
C ARG A 78 12.70 -14.38 -16.33
N THR A 79 13.85 -14.92 -16.01
CA THR A 79 15.11 -14.69 -16.71
C THR A 79 15.04 -15.27 -18.11
N ASN A 80 14.30 -14.65 -19.01
CA ASN A 80 14.41 -14.88 -20.44
C ASN A 80 13.91 -13.61 -21.11
N GLU A 81 14.81 -12.65 -21.21
CA GLU A 81 14.90 -11.73 -22.35
C GLU A 81 16.10 -10.81 -22.11
N GLU A 82 17.02 -10.96 -23.04
CA GLU A 82 18.09 -10.08 -23.47
C GLU A 82 18.87 -9.31 -22.39
N THR A 83 20.02 -9.82 -22.09
CA THR A 83 21.12 -9.14 -21.43
C THR A 83 21.27 -7.71 -21.98
N PRO A 84 20.97 -6.65 -21.19
CA PRO A 84 21.53 -5.35 -21.53
C PRO A 84 23.04 -5.46 -21.32
N SER A 85 23.76 -5.21 -22.39
CA SER A 85 25.19 -5.06 -22.45
C SER A 85 25.76 -4.37 -21.21
N SER A 86 26.71 -5.05 -20.59
CA SER A 86 27.91 -4.57 -19.87
C SER A 86 27.94 -3.06 -19.53
N GLY A 87 26.96 -2.58 -18.76
CA GLY A 87 27.07 -1.34 -18.00
C GLY A 87 27.25 -1.73 -16.54
N ALA A 88 28.21 -1.15 -15.86
CA ALA A 88 28.47 -1.37 -14.45
C ALA A 88 27.16 -1.35 -13.68
N ILE A 89 26.83 -2.44 -13.02
CA ILE A 89 25.70 -2.51 -12.08
C ILE A 89 26.08 -1.58 -10.95
N GLU A 90 25.59 -0.33 -10.99
CA GLU A 90 25.74 0.55 -9.85
C GLU A 90 25.11 -0.14 -8.64
N PRO A 91 25.82 -0.18 -7.51
CA PRO A 91 25.25 -0.78 -6.30
C PRO A 91 23.94 -0.08 -5.96
N PRO A 92 22.93 -0.81 -5.46
CA PRO A 92 21.64 -0.24 -5.13
C PRO A 92 21.83 0.92 -4.15
N ARG A 93 21.33 2.09 -4.52
CA ARG A 93 21.42 3.27 -3.69
C ARG A 93 20.57 3.08 -2.45
N ALA A 94 21.16 3.24 -1.28
CA ALA A 94 20.45 3.11 -0.01
C ALA A 94 19.41 4.23 0.15
N LEU A 95 18.26 3.91 0.74
CA LEU A 95 17.28 4.89 1.18
C LEU A 95 17.63 5.32 2.61
N ASP A 96 18.53 6.28 2.73
CA ASP A 96 18.95 6.86 3.99
C ASP A 96 18.27 8.22 4.24
N GLU A 97 18.61 8.87 5.35
CA GLU A 97 18.07 10.17 5.70
C GLU A 97 18.47 11.26 4.69
N ASP A 98 19.67 11.14 4.09
CA ASP A 98 20.11 12.07 3.04
C ASP A 98 19.21 11.94 1.79
N ALA A 99 18.82 10.70 1.45
CA ALA A 99 17.88 10.43 0.37
C ALA A 99 16.48 10.98 0.67
N ARG A 100 15.98 10.78 1.90
CA ARG A 100 14.70 11.32 2.35
C ARG A 100 14.68 12.84 2.23
N ALA A 101 15.70 13.52 2.76
CA ALA A 101 15.81 14.97 2.68
C ALA A 101 15.88 15.47 1.23
N ALA A 102 16.63 14.79 0.35
CA ALA A 102 16.72 15.15 -1.06
C ALA A 102 15.36 15.03 -1.78
N ILE A 103 14.56 14.01 -1.45
CA ILE A 103 13.22 13.81 -2.02
C ILE A 103 12.22 14.83 -1.48
N GLU A 104 12.31 15.17 -0.20
CA GLU A 104 11.44 16.15 0.45
C GLU A 104 11.57 17.56 -0.19
N HIS A 105 12.74 17.88 -0.75
CA HIS A 105 12.99 19.15 -1.43
C HIS A 105 12.53 19.20 -2.89
N LEU A 106 11.96 18.12 -3.43
CA LEU A 106 11.43 18.11 -4.79
C LEU A 106 10.18 18.99 -4.89
N PRO A 107 9.96 19.66 -6.03
CA PRO A 107 8.74 20.43 -6.26
C PRO A 107 7.52 19.51 -6.21
N ASN A 108 6.41 20.03 -5.70
CA ASN A 108 5.12 19.33 -5.52
C ASN A 108 5.13 18.17 -4.49
N VAL A 109 6.19 17.96 -3.74
CA VAL A 109 6.21 17.06 -2.59
C VAL A 109 5.66 17.80 -1.37
N ILE A 110 4.72 17.17 -0.68
CA ILE A 110 4.12 17.68 0.56
C ILE A 110 4.81 17.09 1.79
N GLU A 111 5.05 15.78 1.75
CA GLU A 111 5.55 15.03 2.89
C GLU A 111 6.25 13.76 2.41
N VAL A 112 7.34 13.40 3.09
CA VAL A 112 8.07 12.13 2.90
C VAL A 112 8.20 11.45 4.24
N TYR A 113 7.71 10.21 4.34
CA TYR A 113 7.79 9.45 5.57
C TYR A 113 8.16 8.00 5.32
N PRO A 114 8.90 7.39 6.28
CA PRO A 114 9.26 5.98 6.19
C PRO A 114 8.07 5.08 6.47
N GLU A 115 8.04 3.95 5.80
CA GLU A 115 7.11 2.88 6.11
C GLU A 115 7.70 2.01 7.22
N ILE A 116 7.17 2.15 8.43
CA ILE A 116 7.62 1.39 9.61
C ILE A 116 6.61 0.31 9.92
N ARG A 117 7.07 -0.94 9.85
CA ARG A 117 6.27 -2.12 10.21
C ARG A 117 7.14 -3.14 10.90
N PHE A 118 6.64 -3.70 11.98
CA PHE A 118 7.33 -4.76 12.70
C PHE A 118 6.33 -5.75 13.32
N PRO A 119 6.69 -7.05 13.34
CA PRO A 119 5.95 -8.04 14.08
C PRO A 119 6.14 -7.84 15.58
N THR A 120 5.11 -8.10 16.35
CA THR A 120 5.09 -7.87 17.78
C THR A 120 4.13 -8.81 18.49
N GLU A 121 4.25 -8.86 19.81
CA GLU A 121 3.28 -9.48 20.69
C GLU A 121 2.60 -8.40 21.53
N VAL A 122 1.28 -8.48 21.60
CA VAL A 122 0.47 -7.59 22.43
C VAL A 122 -0.15 -8.39 23.55
N GLN A 123 0.01 -7.92 24.77
CA GLN A 123 -0.65 -8.49 25.93
C GLN A 123 -1.93 -7.71 26.25
N PHE A 124 -3.04 -8.42 26.28
CA PHE A 124 -4.33 -7.87 26.66
C PHE A 124 -4.99 -8.76 27.70
N LYS A 125 -5.27 -8.21 28.90
CA LYS A 125 -5.84 -8.95 30.04
C LYS A 125 -5.08 -10.25 30.38
N GLY A 126 -3.75 -10.21 30.24
CA GLY A 126 -2.87 -11.35 30.54
C GLY A 126 -2.76 -12.40 29.43
N ASN A 127 -3.42 -12.21 28.30
CA ASN A 127 -3.30 -13.11 27.14
C ASN A 127 -2.40 -12.46 26.07
N PRO A 128 -1.44 -13.21 25.50
CA PRO A 128 -0.61 -12.75 24.41
C PRO A 128 -1.28 -12.94 23.06
N TYR A 129 -1.12 -11.97 22.16
CA TYR A 129 -1.63 -11.97 20.80
C TYR A 129 -0.52 -11.51 19.84
N SER A 130 -0.18 -12.33 18.86
CA SER A 130 0.78 -11.94 17.83
C SER A 130 0.12 -11.06 16.78
N THR A 131 0.76 -9.94 16.44
CA THR A 131 0.24 -8.98 15.47
C THR A 131 1.36 -8.25 14.75
N VAL A 132 1.00 -7.40 13.78
CA VAL A 132 1.92 -6.49 13.09
C VAL A 132 1.52 -5.07 13.41
N VAL A 133 2.48 -4.31 13.89
CA VAL A 133 2.35 -2.86 14.11
C VAL A 133 2.71 -2.12 12.83
N ALA A 134 1.98 -1.04 12.54
CA ALA A 134 2.32 -0.09 11.49
C ALA A 134 2.31 1.34 12.03
N GLY A 135 3.34 2.11 11.68
CA GLY A 135 3.42 3.55 11.96
C GLY A 135 2.55 4.34 10.96
N VAL A 136 1.72 5.26 11.46
CA VAL A 136 0.82 6.07 10.67
C VAL A 136 1.12 7.55 10.91
N PRO A 137 1.37 8.36 9.85
CA PRO A 137 1.59 9.79 10.01
C PRO A 137 0.30 10.52 10.39
N MET A 138 0.43 11.66 11.07
CA MET A 138 -0.74 12.47 11.45
C MET A 138 -1.53 12.99 10.24
N SER A 139 -0.87 13.20 9.13
CA SER A 139 -1.45 13.61 7.85
C SER A 139 -2.45 12.59 7.27
N ALA A 140 -2.33 11.31 7.63
CA ALA A 140 -3.25 10.27 7.21
C ALA A 140 -4.70 10.51 7.64
N ARG A 141 -4.91 11.31 8.69
CA ARG A 141 -6.25 11.72 9.14
C ARG A 141 -7.06 12.40 8.04
N SER A 142 -6.42 13.19 7.18
CA SER A 142 -7.07 13.91 6.08
C SER A 142 -7.27 13.06 4.83
N GLY A 143 -6.74 11.84 4.79
CA GLY A 143 -6.75 10.97 3.62
C GLY A 143 -8.01 10.11 3.46
N GLY A 144 -9.08 10.34 4.23
CA GLY A 144 -10.36 9.61 4.12
C GLY A 144 -10.34 8.16 4.63
N ALA A 145 -9.17 7.55 4.77
CA ALA A 145 -9.04 6.18 5.28
C ALA A 145 -9.48 6.04 6.75
N PHE A 146 -9.47 7.14 7.47
CA PHE A 146 -9.84 7.22 8.89
C PHE A 146 -11.16 7.92 9.13
N ASP A 147 -11.94 8.27 8.11
CA ASP A 147 -13.23 8.95 8.25
C ASP A 147 -14.26 8.09 9.01
N ALA A 148 -14.16 6.77 8.89
CA ALA A 148 -15.04 5.79 9.53
C ALA A 148 -14.43 5.19 10.82
N VAL A 149 -13.47 5.87 11.45
CA VAL A 149 -12.91 5.41 12.73
C VAL A 149 -13.97 5.50 13.83
N LYS A 150 -14.21 4.39 14.52
CA LYS A 150 -14.96 4.37 15.77
C LYS A 150 -14.04 4.83 16.90
N GLY A 151 -14.42 5.89 17.59
CA GLY A 151 -13.59 6.52 18.62
C GLY A 151 -12.91 7.78 18.11
N ALA A 152 -11.61 7.91 18.34
CA ALA A 152 -10.82 9.08 17.97
C ALA A 152 -9.58 8.69 17.16
N PHE A 153 -9.06 9.62 16.38
CA PHE A 153 -7.71 9.55 15.83
C PHE A 153 -6.70 9.95 16.90
N PHE A 154 -5.42 9.70 16.67
CA PHE A 154 -4.34 10.05 17.60
C PHE A 154 -4.39 11.50 18.05
N SER A 155 -4.12 11.73 19.34
CA SER A 155 -4.08 13.07 19.94
C SER A 155 -2.80 13.83 19.58
N GLY A 156 -1.72 13.12 19.26
CA GLY A 156 -0.44 13.71 18.91
C GLY A 156 0.46 12.75 18.13
N PRO A 157 1.54 13.30 17.51
CA PRO A 157 2.40 12.53 16.63
C PRO A 157 3.27 11.47 17.34
N ALA A 158 3.44 11.57 18.66
CA ALA A 158 4.19 10.64 19.50
C ALA A 158 3.38 10.21 20.74
N ALA A 159 2.05 10.26 20.65
CA ALA A 159 1.17 9.84 21.75
C ALA A 159 1.23 8.32 21.94
N ASP A 160 1.18 7.86 23.19
CA ASP A 160 1.14 6.43 23.54
C ASP A 160 -0.28 5.88 23.31
N GLU A 161 -0.72 5.97 22.08
CA GLU A 161 -2.05 5.64 21.61
C GLU A 161 -2.02 4.66 20.45
N THR A 162 -3.08 3.86 20.33
CA THR A 162 -3.21 2.90 19.24
C THR A 162 -4.60 2.88 18.66
N ILE A 163 -4.67 2.64 17.35
CA ILE A 163 -5.90 2.35 16.62
C ILE A 163 -5.85 0.90 16.17
N LEU A 164 -6.89 0.13 16.47
CA LEU A 164 -6.97 -1.27 16.11
C LEU A 164 -7.75 -1.45 14.80
N GLN A 165 -7.30 -2.38 13.98
CA GLN A 165 -8.13 -2.89 12.89
C GLN A 165 -9.26 -3.75 13.46
N ILE A 166 -10.43 -3.68 12.87
CA ILE A 166 -11.65 -4.36 13.36
C ILE A 166 -11.46 -5.86 13.56
N ASP A 167 -10.73 -6.53 12.67
CA ASP A 167 -10.50 -7.98 12.76
C ASP A 167 -9.64 -8.32 13.98
N PHE A 168 -8.64 -7.51 14.27
CA PHE A 168 -7.82 -7.68 15.48
C PHE A 168 -8.62 -7.31 16.74
N ALA A 169 -9.42 -6.26 16.69
CA ALA A 169 -10.30 -5.90 17.80
C ALA A 169 -11.31 -6.99 18.14
N ARG A 170 -11.86 -7.70 17.14
CA ARG A 170 -12.74 -8.87 17.35
C ARG A 170 -12.01 -10.07 17.95
N GLU A 171 -10.73 -10.22 17.65
CA GLU A 171 -9.88 -11.28 18.24
C GLU A 171 -9.64 -11.03 19.75
N LEU A 172 -9.48 -9.74 20.13
CA LEU A 172 -9.33 -9.33 21.54
C LEU A 172 -10.64 -9.39 22.33
N SER A 173 -11.76 -9.05 21.71
CA SER A 173 -13.08 -8.99 22.36
C SER A 173 -14.22 -9.23 21.40
N ALA A 174 -15.22 -10.02 21.83
CA ALA A 174 -16.47 -10.23 21.10
C ALA A 174 -17.26 -8.90 20.87
N GLN A 175 -17.02 -7.90 21.69
CA GLN A 175 -17.59 -6.56 21.58
C GLN A 175 -16.47 -5.52 21.40
N PRO A 176 -16.03 -5.25 20.18
CA PRO A 176 -14.90 -4.37 19.90
C PRO A 176 -15.02 -2.98 20.51
N ASP A 177 -16.21 -2.41 20.52
CA ASP A 177 -16.46 -1.05 21.03
C ASP A 177 -16.12 -0.90 22.53
N THR A 178 -16.09 -1.99 23.29
CA THR A 178 -15.69 -2.00 24.72
C THR A 178 -14.20 -1.87 24.93
N LEU A 179 -13.39 -1.99 23.86
CA LEU A 179 -11.94 -1.84 23.91
C LEU A 179 -11.49 -0.39 23.94
N LEU A 180 -12.34 0.55 23.53
CA LEU A 180 -12.00 1.97 23.52
C LEU A 180 -11.68 2.46 24.93
N GLY A 181 -10.53 3.13 25.06
CA GLY A 181 -10.01 3.64 26.33
C GLY A 181 -9.28 2.61 27.19
N GLN A 182 -9.27 1.32 26.81
CA GLN A 182 -8.49 0.29 27.52
C GLN A 182 -7.02 0.35 27.13
N GLU A 183 -6.18 -0.16 28.00
CA GLU A 183 -4.72 -0.24 27.79
C GLU A 183 -4.33 -1.64 27.31
N ILE A 184 -3.32 -1.66 26.43
CA ILE A 184 -2.64 -2.86 25.97
C ILE A 184 -1.15 -2.70 26.14
N VAL A 185 -0.44 -3.78 26.37
CA VAL A 185 1.03 -3.78 26.48
C VAL A 185 1.61 -4.31 25.19
N LEU A 186 2.39 -3.49 24.54
CA LEU A 186 3.13 -3.83 23.32
C LEU A 186 4.50 -4.36 23.69
N THR A 187 4.83 -5.60 23.34
CA THR A 187 6.16 -6.19 23.57
C THR A 187 6.90 -6.24 22.23
N TYR A 188 7.97 -5.47 22.10
CA TYR A 188 8.73 -5.36 20.86
C TYR A 188 10.24 -5.57 21.10
N ALA A 189 10.95 -5.83 20.03
CA ALA A 189 12.38 -6.02 19.99
C ALA A 189 13.08 -4.69 19.65
N GLU A 190 13.66 -3.99 20.64
CA GLU A 190 14.41 -2.76 20.41
C GLU A 190 15.79 -3.06 19.81
N ARG A 191 16.14 -2.35 18.73
CA ARG A 191 17.48 -2.38 18.15
C ARG A 191 18.42 -1.46 18.92
N GLN A 192 19.45 -2.00 19.55
CA GLN A 192 20.50 -1.23 20.20
C GLN A 192 21.83 -1.39 19.46
N PRO A 193 22.50 -0.30 19.06
CA PRO A 193 23.83 -0.40 18.48
C PRO A 193 24.79 -1.00 19.51
N LEU A 194 25.59 -1.97 19.07
CA LEU A 194 26.66 -2.49 19.92
C LEU A 194 27.70 -1.39 20.16
N PRO A 195 28.18 -1.21 21.41
CA PRO A 195 29.29 -0.33 21.66
C PRO A 195 30.49 -0.75 20.80
N PRO A 196 31.26 0.19 20.23
CA PRO A 196 32.48 -0.15 19.52
C PRO A 196 33.38 -0.94 20.46
N GLU A 197 33.69 -2.21 20.14
CA GLU A 197 34.68 -2.96 20.90
C GLU A 197 36.01 -2.17 20.90
N PRO A 198 36.64 -1.97 22.06
CA PRO A 198 37.96 -1.37 22.10
C PRO A 198 38.88 -2.27 21.25
N ALA A 199 39.49 -1.70 20.23
CA ALA A 199 40.45 -2.39 19.39
C ALA A 199 41.46 -3.10 20.30
N LYS A 200 41.41 -4.43 20.38
CA LYS A 200 42.43 -5.25 21.03
C LYS A 200 43.72 -5.04 20.23
N SER A 201 44.51 -4.06 20.65
CA SER A 201 45.92 -3.96 20.29
C SER A 201 46.64 -5.11 20.92
N GLY A 202 46.78 -6.22 20.22
CA GLY A 202 47.42 -7.43 20.69
C GLY A 202 48.01 -8.24 19.54
N ALA A 203 49.31 -7.98 19.22
CA ALA A 203 50.31 -8.91 18.70
C ALA A 203 49.95 -9.88 17.55
N GLY A 204 50.50 -9.60 16.39
CA GLY A 204 51.20 -10.57 15.49
C GLY A 204 50.49 -11.91 15.21
N GLY A 205 49.68 -11.95 14.14
CA GLY A 205 49.22 -13.22 13.56
C GLY A 205 48.79 -12.99 12.12
N GLN A 206 49.64 -13.35 11.16
CA GLN A 206 49.29 -13.46 9.76
C GLN A 206 48.21 -14.52 9.60
N GLY A 207 46.99 -14.13 9.24
CA GLY A 207 45.92 -15.08 8.93
C GLY A 207 44.54 -14.67 9.34
N ALA A 208 44.17 -13.37 9.31
CA ALA A 208 42.80 -12.95 9.57
C ALA A 208 42.34 -11.91 8.52
N ALA A 209 42.28 -12.33 7.27
CA ALA A 209 41.63 -11.56 6.22
C ALA A 209 40.15 -11.81 6.12
N ASP A 210 39.49 -12.27 7.24
CA ASP A 210 38.07 -12.61 7.20
C ASP A 210 37.31 -12.33 8.50
N ALA A 211 37.76 -11.35 9.25
CA ALA A 211 36.92 -10.78 10.31
C ALA A 211 36.31 -9.46 9.78
N GLY A 212 35.43 -9.59 8.81
CA GLY A 212 34.47 -8.56 8.49
C GLY A 212 33.64 -8.29 9.74
N MET A 213 34.06 -7.29 10.53
CA MET A 213 33.29 -6.78 11.65
C MET A 213 31.98 -6.25 11.11
N SER A 214 30.96 -7.11 11.07
CA SER A 214 29.58 -6.64 11.02
C SER A 214 29.39 -5.80 12.26
N PRO A 215 29.06 -4.50 12.20
CA PRO A 215 28.58 -3.76 13.34
C PRO A 215 27.26 -4.40 13.71
N GLY A 216 27.32 -5.33 14.61
CA GLY A 216 26.19 -6.01 15.17
C GLY A 216 25.34 -5.01 15.93
N PHE A 217 24.05 -5.20 15.91
CA PHE A 217 23.17 -4.63 16.91
C PHE A 217 22.70 -5.75 17.85
N SER A 218 22.44 -5.41 19.08
CA SER A 218 21.76 -6.29 20.02
C SER A 218 20.26 -6.00 19.94
N VAL A 219 19.46 -7.03 20.18
CA VAL A 219 18.01 -6.92 20.27
C VAL A 219 17.60 -7.12 21.72
N VAL A 220 16.93 -6.12 22.28
CA VAL A 220 16.47 -6.14 23.67
C VAL A 220 14.95 -6.08 23.67
N PRO A 221 14.26 -7.02 24.35
CA PRO A 221 12.82 -6.94 24.49
C PRO A 221 12.45 -5.72 25.35
N ARG A 222 11.45 -4.98 24.87
CA ARG A 222 10.88 -3.80 25.55
C ARG A 222 9.38 -3.90 25.57
N GLU A 223 8.79 -3.23 26.52
CA GLU A 223 7.35 -3.11 26.70
C GLU A 223 6.94 -1.64 26.66
N GLU A 224 5.85 -1.36 25.97
CA GLU A 224 5.24 -0.03 25.90
C GLU A 224 3.73 -0.16 26.15
N ASN A 225 3.18 0.69 27.01
CA ASN A 225 1.76 0.72 27.31
C ASN A 225 1.07 1.66 26.33
N LEU A 226 0.10 1.15 25.60
CA LEU A 226 -0.65 1.91 24.62
C LEU A 226 -2.13 1.93 24.98
N ARG A 227 -2.77 3.10 24.84
CA ARG A 227 -4.20 3.26 25.04
C ARG A 227 -4.93 3.12 23.70
N ILE A 228 -5.95 2.29 23.66
CA ILE A 228 -6.82 2.12 22.48
C ILE A 228 -7.71 3.34 22.34
N VAL A 229 -7.52 4.15 21.29
CA VAL A 229 -8.30 5.36 21.05
C VAL A 229 -9.29 5.21 19.91
N GLY A 230 -9.08 4.26 19.00
CA GLY A 230 -9.92 4.07 17.84
C GLY A 230 -9.93 2.65 17.32
N ILE A 231 -10.96 2.34 16.53
CA ILE A 231 -11.10 1.10 15.78
C ILE A 231 -11.46 1.45 14.35
N VAL A 232 -10.73 0.91 13.38
CA VAL A 232 -10.93 1.16 11.96
C VAL A 232 -11.42 -0.11 11.26
N GLU A 233 -12.47 0.02 10.43
CA GLU A 233 -13.04 -1.11 9.68
C GLU A 233 -12.27 -1.38 8.38
N THR A 234 -11.86 -0.31 7.72
CA THR A 234 -11.09 -0.41 6.48
C THR A 234 -9.60 -0.30 6.81
N GLN A 235 -8.78 -1.13 6.23
CA GLN A 235 -7.34 -0.92 6.34
C GLN A 235 -7.00 0.40 5.67
N PRO A 236 -6.42 1.35 6.41
CA PRO A 236 -5.76 2.47 5.75
C PRO A 236 -4.78 1.86 4.78
N ALA A 237 -4.77 2.37 3.55
CA ALA A 237 -3.96 1.81 2.48
C ALA A 237 -2.54 1.54 2.95
N ALA A 238 -2.33 0.30 3.30
CA ALA A 238 -1.02 -0.20 3.57
C ALA A 238 -0.28 -0.20 2.24
N GLY A 239 0.89 0.42 2.18
CA GLY A 239 1.73 0.42 0.99
C GLY A 239 1.75 -0.96 0.33
N PHE A 240 1.73 -0.99 -0.97
CA PHE A 240 1.71 -2.21 -1.75
C PHE A 240 2.91 -3.10 -1.38
N GLY A 241 2.66 -4.24 -0.75
CA GLY A 241 3.68 -5.30 -0.65
C GLY A 241 4.06 -5.82 0.73
N GLY A 242 3.35 -5.49 1.81
CA GLY A 242 3.65 -6.03 3.14
C GLY A 242 2.44 -6.53 3.91
N ALA A 243 2.69 -7.29 4.98
CA ALA A 243 1.65 -7.66 5.93
C ALA A 243 0.98 -6.39 6.45
N THR A 244 -0.33 -6.33 6.31
CA THR A 244 -1.11 -5.17 6.74
C THR A 244 -1.01 -5.00 8.25
N GLY A 245 -0.70 -3.78 8.71
CA GLY A 245 -0.65 -3.50 10.14
C GLY A 245 -2.04 -3.63 10.76
N ARG A 246 -2.19 -4.56 11.71
CA ARG A 246 -3.45 -4.77 12.42
C ARG A 246 -3.57 -3.87 13.65
N LEU A 247 -2.43 -3.32 14.09
CA LEU A 247 -2.29 -2.36 15.17
C LEU A 247 -1.56 -1.13 14.64
N LEU A 248 -2.19 0.02 14.72
CA LEU A 248 -1.68 1.28 14.19
C LEU A 248 -1.24 2.17 15.34
N ILE A 249 -0.04 2.74 15.24
CA ILE A 249 0.50 3.70 16.20
C ILE A 249 0.96 4.97 15.48
N PRO A 250 1.09 6.11 16.17
CA PRO A 250 1.66 7.31 15.56
C PRO A 250 3.07 7.04 15.01
N LEU A 251 3.37 7.58 13.82
CA LEU A 251 4.63 7.34 13.12
C LEU A 251 5.85 7.72 13.97
N GLN A 252 5.82 8.89 14.62
CA GLN A 252 6.94 9.33 15.46
C GLN A 252 7.14 8.43 16.69
N LEU A 253 6.06 7.84 17.23
CA LEU A 253 6.19 6.82 18.25
C LEU A 253 6.89 5.59 17.68
N ALA A 254 6.47 5.11 16.48
CA ALA A 254 7.10 3.98 15.81
C ALA A 254 8.60 4.21 15.55
N GLU A 255 8.99 5.42 15.14
CA GLU A 255 10.39 5.82 14.98
C GLU A 255 11.16 5.80 16.31
N LYS A 256 10.54 6.32 17.37
CA LYS A 256 11.13 6.37 18.74
C LYS A 256 11.38 4.98 19.32
N LEU A 257 10.47 4.03 19.07
CA LEU A 257 10.60 2.66 19.58
C LEU A 257 11.82 1.92 18.98
N ARG A 258 12.32 2.33 17.82
CA ARG A 258 13.44 1.66 17.13
C ARG A 258 13.28 0.15 17.05
N ALA A 259 12.05 -0.29 16.83
CA ALA A 259 11.74 -1.71 16.77
C ALA A 259 12.49 -2.37 15.60
N ALA A 260 13.04 -3.56 15.87
CA ALA A 260 13.74 -4.33 14.86
C ALA A 260 12.79 -4.70 13.71
N GLN A 261 13.15 -4.31 12.49
CA GLN A 261 12.39 -4.58 11.27
C GLN A 261 12.98 -5.78 10.52
N SER A 262 12.20 -6.37 9.65
CA SER A 262 12.65 -7.53 8.85
C SER A 262 13.89 -7.25 8.01
N ASN A 263 14.15 -5.99 7.66
CA ASN A 263 15.35 -5.58 6.94
C ASN A 263 16.62 -5.57 7.77
N ASP A 264 16.52 -5.32 9.07
CA ASP A 264 17.68 -5.31 9.95
C ASP A 264 18.40 -6.65 9.92
N PHE A 265 17.63 -7.75 9.80
CA PHE A 265 18.21 -9.10 9.64
C PHE A 265 18.88 -9.30 8.27
N ARG A 266 18.36 -8.67 7.22
CA ARG A 266 18.97 -8.74 5.87
C ARG A 266 20.26 -7.93 5.79
N GLU A 267 20.33 -6.80 6.52
CA GLU A 267 21.51 -5.96 6.65
C GLU A 267 22.66 -6.71 7.36
N ILE A 268 22.34 -7.48 8.41
CA ILE A 268 23.33 -8.37 9.07
C ILE A 268 23.88 -9.40 8.11
N LEU A 269 23.04 -9.98 7.25
CA LEU A 269 23.44 -11.01 6.28
C LEU A 269 24.15 -10.42 5.05
N GLY A 270 23.92 -9.15 4.73
CA GLY A 270 24.41 -8.47 3.52
C GLY A 270 25.65 -7.60 3.68
N GLY A 271 26.13 -7.36 4.89
CA GLY A 271 27.47 -6.84 5.16
C GLY A 271 27.73 -5.36 4.88
N THR A 272 26.74 -4.47 4.88
CA THR A 272 27.00 -3.01 4.83
C THR A 272 26.53 -2.36 6.12
N PRO A 273 27.43 -2.11 7.06
CA PRO A 273 27.10 -1.54 8.34
C PRO A 273 27.07 -0.02 8.32
N GLY A 274 26.05 0.60 8.90
CA GLY A 274 26.25 1.89 9.53
C GLY A 274 25.33 3.06 9.22
N LYS A 275 24.42 3.01 8.26
CA LYS A 275 23.38 4.04 8.14
C LYS A 275 21.99 3.40 8.25
N ALA A 276 21.08 4.04 9.00
CA ALA A 276 19.70 3.64 9.04
C ALA A 276 19.13 3.69 7.60
N ASN A 277 18.93 2.53 7.00
CA ASN A 277 18.37 2.42 5.67
C ASN A 277 16.87 2.14 5.81
N TYR A 278 16.05 3.00 5.23
CA TYR A 278 14.62 2.76 5.17
C TYR A 278 14.30 1.62 4.17
N GLN A 279 13.34 0.79 4.54
CA GLN A 279 12.85 -0.28 3.65
C GLN A 279 12.11 0.31 2.46
N SER A 280 11.25 1.25 2.73
CA SER A 280 10.50 2.03 1.77
C SER A 280 10.16 3.40 2.34
N LEU A 281 10.01 4.37 1.45
CA LEU A 281 9.50 5.69 1.77
C LEU A 281 8.19 5.88 1.02
N THR A 282 7.26 6.56 1.65
CA THR A 282 6.04 7.05 1.01
C THR A 282 6.16 8.54 0.83
N VAL A 283 5.95 9.00 -0.39
CA VAL A 283 5.94 10.41 -0.76
C VAL A 283 4.53 10.83 -1.06
N ARG A 284 4.04 11.87 -0.40
CA ARG A 284 2.78 12.51 -0.74
C ARG A 284 3.04 13.74 -1.59
N VAL A 285 2.30 13.84 -2.67
CA VAL A 285 2.38 14.97 -3.61
C VAL A 285 1.12 15.82 -3.56
N THR A 286 1.18 17.01 -4.15
CA THR A 286 0.07 17.99 -4.13
C THR A 286 -1.19 17.52 -4.84
N GLY A 287 -1.09 16.48 -5.67
CA GLY A 287 -2.22 15.87 -6.36
C GLY A 287 -1.79 14.86 -7.42
N PRO A 288 -2.74 14.11 -7.97
CA PRO A 288 -2.47 13.05 -8.94
C PRO A 288 -1.71 13.51 -10.19
N SER A 289 -1.90 14.76 -10.63
CA SER A 289 -1.20 15.31 -11.79
C SER A 289 0.30 15.50 -11.58
N ALA A 290 0.74 15.66 -10.33
CA ALA A 290 2.15 15.83 -9.98
C ALA A 290 2.90 14.50 -9.78
N VAL A 291 2.18 13.39 -9.66
CA VAL A 291 2.78 12.08 -9.37
C VAL A 291 3.83 11.70 -10.39
N LYS A 292 3.51 11.81 -11.68
CA LYS A 292 4.41 11.39 -12.75
C LYS A 292 5.71 12.19 -12.79
N ASP A 293 5.62 13.50 -12.63
CA ASP A 293 6.80 14.38 -12.64
C ASP A 293 7.73 14.09 -11.45
N VAL A 294 7.13 13.87 -10.27
CA VAL A 294 7.89 13.51 -9.06
C VAL A 294 8.47 12.10 -9.17
N GLU A 295 7.73 11.14 -9.70
CA GLU A 295 8.25 9.79 -9.97
C GLU A 295 9.45 9.80 -10.89
N ASP A 296 9.38 10.54 -12.01
CA ASP A 296 10.46 10.61 -12.98
C ASP A 296 11.70 11.26 -12.35
N ALA A 297 11.53 12.28 -11.50
CA ALA A 297 12.62 12.87 -10.74
C ALA A 297 13.26 11.85 -9.77
N ILE A 298 12.45 11.07 -9.04
CA ILE A 298 12.94 10.06 -8.10
C ILE A 298 13.61 8.89 -8.83
N LYS A 299 13.05 8.46 -9.97
CA LYS A 299 13.69 7.45 -10.86
C LYS A 299 15.04 7.94 -11.36
N GLY A 300 15.15 9.24 -11.69
CA GLY A 300 16.41 9.91 -12.07
C GLY A 300 17.47 9.90 -10.95
N MET A 301 17.05 9.87 -9.68
CA MET A 301 17.94 9.71 -8.53
C MET A 301 18.43 8.26 -8.32
N GLY A 302 17.91 7.30 -9.09
CA GLY A 302 18.31 5.89 -9.03
C GLY A 302 17.46 5.01 -8.12
N TYR A 303 16.30 5.47 -7.67
CA TYR A 303 15.36 4.68 -6.88
C TYR A 303 14.27 4.04 -7.74
N SER A 304 13.64 3.00 -7.22
CA SER A 304 12.44 2.41 -7.82
C SER A 304 11.21 3.04 -7.21
N THR A 305 10.27 3.46 -8.05
CA THR A 305 8.99 4.04 -7.62
C THR A 305 7.83 3.17 -8.07
N PHE A 306 6.76 3.23 -7.32
CA PHE A 306 5.48 2.64 -7.66
C PHE A 306 4.36 3.58 -7.23
N SER A 307 3.44 3.86 -8.13
CA SER A 307 2.21 4.60 -7.84
C SER A 307 0.97 3.85 -8.29
N LEU A 308 -0.16 4.16 -7.69
CA LEU A 308 -1.43 3.59 -8.12
C LEU A 308 -1.83 4.07 -9.52
N LEU A 309 -1.37 5.26 -9.91
CA LEU A 309 -1.56 5.79 -11.26
C LEU A 309 -0.92 4.90 -12.32
N ASP A 310 0.34 4.48 -12.11
CA ASP A 310 1.02 3.56 -13.03
C ASP A 310 0.27 2.22 -13.15
N ALA A 311 -0.29 1.73 -12.04
CA ALA A 311 -1.09 0.50 -12.05
C ALA A 311 -2.38 0.66 -12.84
N THR A 312 -3.06 1.81 -12.75
CA THR A 312 -4.30 2.08 -13.48
C THR A 312 -4.07 2.32 -14.96
N ASP A 313 -2.97 2.94 -15.35
CA ASP A 313 -2.62 3.14 -16.76
C ASP A 313 -2.32 1.81 -17.46
N ASN A 314 -1.65 0.89 -16.80
CA ASN A 314 -1.44 -0.47 -17.30
C ASN A 314 -2.77 -1.23 -17.48
N LEU A 315 -3.73 -1.06 -16.58
CA LEU A 315 -5.07 -1.66 -16.72
C LEU A 315 -5.84 -1.06 -17.89
N ARG A 316 -5.78 0.24 -18.13
CA ARG A 316 -6.39 0.90 -19.28
C ARG A 316 -5.89 0.33 -20.60
N LEU A 317 -4.60 0.03 -20.71
CA LEU A 317 -4.01 -0.58 -21.90
C LEU A 317 -4.57 -2.00 -22.11
N VAL A 318 -4.71 -2.78 -21.05
CA VAL A 318 -5.33 -4.11 -21.11
C VAL A 318 -6.79 -4.01 -21.55
N PHE A 319 -7.57 -3.08 -21.01
CA PHE A 319 -8.96 -2.87 -21.42
C PHE A 319 -9.07 -2.39 -22.87
N ALA A 320 -8.19 -1.50 -23.33
CA ALA A 320 -8.15 -1.06 -24.72
C ALA A 320 -7.89 -2.22 -25.70
N VAL A 321 -7.05 -3.18 -25.32
CA VAL A 321 -6.82 -4.41 -26.11
C VAL A 321 -8.07 -5.29 -26.11
N PHE A 322 -8.78 -5.42 -24.98
CA PHE A 322 -10.05 -6.15 -24.92
C PHE A 322 -11.15 -5.48 -25.75
N ASP A 323 -11.26 -4.16 -25.70
CA ASP A 323 -12.22 -3.40 -26.51
C ASP A 323 -11.92 -3.54 -28.01
N LEU A 324 -10.65 -3.55 -28.39
CA LEU A 324 -10.24 -3.80 -29.78
C LEU A 324 -10.62 -5.22 -30.22
N LEU A 325 -10.41 -6.23 -29.37
CA LEU A 325 -10.79 -7.62 -29.68
C LEU A 325 -12.32 -7.79 -29.78
N LEU A 326 -13.08 -7.16 -28.88
CA LEU A 326 -14.54 -7.18 -28.90
C LEU A 326 -15.12 -6.39 -30.08
N GLY A 327 -14.44 -5.34 -30.55
CA GLY A 327 -14.86 -4.55 -31.71
C GLY A 327 -14.61 -5.24 -33.03
N ILE A 328 -13.83 -6.34 -33.07
CA ILE A 328 -13.56 -7.15 -34.27
C ILE A 328 -14.61 -8.26 -34.44
N PHE A 329 -15.31 -8.66 -33.38
CA PHE A 329 -16.41 -9.64 -33.42
C PHE A 329 -17.79 -8.96 -33.43
#